data_fc8526bfd200e85aae97e1bb3f1bb9bb
#
_entry.id   fc8526bfd200e85aae97e1bb3f1bb9bb
#
_cell.length_a   1.000
_cell.length_b   1.000
_cell.length_c   1.000
_cell.angle_alpha   90.00
_cell.angle_beta   90.00
_cell.angle_gamma   90.00
#
_symmetry.space_group_name_H-M   'P 1'
#
loop_
_entity.id
_entity.type
_entity.pdbx_description
1 polymer ?
#
loop_
_entity_poly.entity_id
_entity_poly.type
_entity_poly.pdbx_seq_one_letter_code
_entity_poly.pdbx_strand_id
1 'polypeptide(L)'
;VVDIARSKTLAYSKLAREMEIINSKLVRTEEKLNGALKTLGSLKEDELRAREQLDEIKRILSQTKEKIRSYKLPTIPKNYYVEISEAMEAINELVKELDKRPISIKILNLRVDTARDLVLKVYNTVNETVKTAKMAETAIVYGNRYRVTNKEVDFGLSKAESAFLKGNFKSSLENAISAINIVEPGIHKKLLEESQN
;
A
#
# COMPACT_ATOMS: atom_id res chain seq x y z
N VAL A 1 32.85 41.51 67.66
CA VAL A 1 33.46 40.41 66.83
C VAL A 1 32.50 39.24 66.70
N VAL A 2 31.80 38.82 67.75
CA VAL A 2 30.88 37.64 67.74
C VAL A 2 29.67 37.90 66.86
N ASP A 3 29.10 39.08 66.83
CA ASP A 3 27.92 39.42 66.00
C ASP A 3 28.21 39.47 64.48
N ILE A 4 29.44 39.85 64.08
CA ILE A 4 29.89 39.86 62.72
C ILE A 4 30.08 38.40 62.19
N ALA A 5 30.62 37.52 63.04
CA ALA A 5 30.79 36.12 62.72
C ALA A 5 29.41 35.42 62.53
N ARG A 6 28.48 35.71 63.39
CA ARG A 6 27.11 35.15 63.34
C ARG A 6 26.34 35.63 62.13
N SER A 7 26.48 36.90 61.74
CA SER A 7 25.89 37.48 60.54
C SER A 7 26.46 36.85 59.25
N LYS A 8 27.78 36.62 59.18
CA LYS A 8 28.41 35.94 58.05
C LYS A 8 27.99 34.49 57.91
N THR A 9 27.88 33.75 59.01
CA THR A 9 27.42 32.36 59.02
C THR A 9 25.95 32.24 58.50
N LEU A 10 25.10 33.18 58.88
CA LEU A 10 23.71 33.24 58.41
C LEU A 10 23.63 33.56 56.91
N ALA A 11 24.46 34.46 56.43
CA ALA A 11 24.56 34.81 55.01
C ALA A 11 25.07 33.62 54.17
N TYR A 12 26.08 32.88 54.63
CA TYR A 12 26.57 31.67 53.93
C TYR A 12 25.53 30.55 53.92
N SER A 13 24.79 30.34 54.98
CA SER A 13 23.70 29.32 55.00
C SER A 13 22.56 29.65 54.09
N LYS A 14 22.22 30.94 53.91
CA LYS A 14 21.21 31.41 52.99
C LYS A 14 21.67 31.22 51.52
N LEU A 15 22.92 31.56 51.24
CA LEU A 15 23.54 31.38 49.93
C LEU A 15 23.59 29.90 49.52
N ALA A 16 23.99 29.03 50.47
CA ALA A 16 24.01 27.57 50.25
C ALA A 16 22.62 27.02 49.87
N ARG A 17 21.56 27.45 50.58
CA ARG A 17 20.18 27.06 50.22
C ARG A 17 19.74 27.56 48.82
N GLU A 18 20.09 28.79 48.50
CA GLU A 18 19.82 29.35 47.16
C GLU A 18 20.53 28.57 46.06
N MET A 19 21.80 28.22 46.26
CA MET A 19 22.58 27.35 45.37
C MET A 19 21.93 25.97 45.22
N GLU A 20 21.45 25.35 46.28
CA GLU A 20 20.79 24.04 46.23
C GLU A 20 19.46 24.09 45.46
N ILE A 21 18.69 25.17 45.60
CA ILE A 21 17.44 25.40 44.85
C ILE A 21 17.78 25.62 43.33
N ILE A 22 18.84 26.36 43.03
CA ILE A 22 19.27 26.59 41.65
C ILE A 22 19.77 25.28 41.02
N ASN A 23 20.57 24.49 41.73
CA ASN A 23 21.04 23.19 41.25
C ASN A 23 19.90 22.22 40.99
N SER A 24 18.91 22.15 41.89
CA SER A 24 17.75 21.29 41.71
C SER A 24 16.89 21.71 40.50
N LYS A 25 16.74 23.02 40.24
CA LYS A 25 16.09 23.54 39.04
C LYS A 25 16.91 23.23 37.77
N LEU A 26 18.23 23.34 37.82
CA LEU A 26 19.12 23.05 36.71
C LEU A 26 19.01 21.58 36.30
N VAL A 27 19.15 20.66 37.23
CA VAL A 27 18.99 19.20 37.00
C VAL A 27 17.62 18.89 36.37
N ARG A 28 16.54 19.43 36.94
CA ARG A 28 15.20 19.23 36.39
C ARG A 28 15.02 19.77 34.98
N THR A 29 15.70 20.88 34.66
CA THR A 29 15.66 21.47 33.32
C THR A 29 16.46 20.63 32.35
N GLU A 30 17.61 20.13 32.74
CA GLU A 30 18.47 19.22 31.98
C GLU A 30 17.72 17.91 31.65
N GLU A 31 17.04 17.30 32.61
CA GLU A 31 16.21 16.11 32.40
C GLU A 31 15.09 16.36 31.37
N LYS A 32 14.40 17.51 31.48
CA LYS A 32 13.36 17.88 30.52
C LYS A 32 13.94 18.09 29.12
N LEU A 33 15.09 18.74 29.00
CA LEU A 33 15.77 19.00 27.73
C LEU A 33 16.20 17.68 27.08
N ASN A 34 16.80 16.78 27.85
CA ASN A 34 17.23 15.46 27.36
C ASN A 34 16.01 14.62 26.92
N GLY A 35 14.90 14.68 27.66
CA GLY A 35 13.64 14.04 27.27
C GLY A 35 13.10 14.60 25.94
N ALA A 36 13.11 15.93 25.77
CA ALA A 36 12.67 16.60 24.56
C ALA A 36 13.57 16.24 23.35
N LEU A 37 14.89 16.21 23.53
CA LEU A 37 15.85 15.81 22.49
C LEU A 37 15.64 14.36 22.03
N LYS A 38 15.43 13.45 22.97
CA LYS A 38 15.12 12.04 22.66
C LYS A 38 13.82 11.91 21.86
N THR A 39 12.79 12.63 22.27
CA THR A 39 11.49 12.64 21.55
C THR A 39 11.66 13.21 20.13
N LEU A 40 12.40 14.28 19.98
CA LEU A 40 12.68 14.90 18.67
C LEU A 40 13.45 13.94 17.75
N GLY A 41 14.41 13.18 18.30
CA GLY A 41 15.16 12.16 17.57
C GLY A 41 14.22 11.07 17.03
N SER A 42 13.34 10.52 17.87
CA SER A 42 12.40 9.49 17.44
C SER A 42 11.39 10.00 16.40
N LEU A 43 10.91 11.25 16.55
CA LEU A 43 10.01 11.88 15.55
C LEU A 43 10.66 12.01 14.18
N LYS A 44 11.97 12.35 14.15
CA LYS A 44 12.73 12.45 12.90
C LYS A 44 12.93 11.08 12.24
N GLU A 45 13.19 10.05 13.01
CA GLU A 45 13.31 8.67 12.51
C GLU A 45 11.98 8.17 11.92
N ASP A 46 10.86 8.45 12.60
CA ASP A 46 9.53 8.08 12.12
C ASP A 46 9.15 8.82 10.82
N GLU A 47 9.50 10.12 10.71
CA GLU A 47 9.31 10.89 9.48
C GLU A 47 10.13 10.29 8.32
N LEU A 48 11.39 9.95 8.56
CA LEU A 48 12.26 9.35 7.54
C LEU A 48 11.69 8.02 7.05
N ARG A 49 11.30 7.16 7.98
CA ARG A 49 10.67 5.86 7.65
C ARG A 49 9.40 6.03 6.82
N ALA A 50 8.56 7.01 7.16
CA ALA A 50 7.33 7.27 6.40
C ALA A 50 7.63 7.76 4.97
N ARG A 51 8.71 8.54 4.76
CA ARG A 51 9.15 8.96 3.41
C ARG A 51 9.65 7.76 2.59
N GLU A 52 10.42 6.87 3.17
CA GLU A 52 10.88 5.64 2.51
C GLU A 52 9.69 4.74 2.11
N GLN A 53 8.72 4.60 3.00
CA GLN A 53 7.48 3.85 2.71
C GLN A 53 6.64 4.51 1.61
N LEU A 54 6.56 5.85 1.57
CA LEU A 54 5.87 6.59 0.51
C LEU A 54 6.53 6.31 -0.86
N ASP A 55 7.85 6.32 -0.93
CA ASP A 55 8.56 6.05 -2.17
C ASP A 55 8.34 4.62 -2.66
N GLU A 56 8.33 3.65 -1.75
CA GLU A 56 7.99 2.26 -2.08
C GLU A 56 6.54 2.11 -2.56
N ILE A 57 5.57 2.75 -1.90
CA ILE A 57 4.15 2.77 -2.29
C ILE A 57 3.99 3.35 -3.71
N LYS A 58 4.67 4.47 -4.00
CA LYS A 58 4.66 5.09 -5.35
C LYS A 58 5.28 4.16 -6.40
N ARG A 59 6.37 3.46 -6.06
CA ARG A 59 7.02 2.49 -6.93
C ARG A 59 6.09 1.34 -7.28
N ILE A 60 5.42 0.74 -6.30
CA ILE A 60 4.46 -0.36 -6.51
C ILE A 60 3.31 0.12 -7.41
N LEU A 61 2.76 1.31 -7.15
CA LEU A 61 1.67 1.86 -7.97
C LEU A 61 2.09 2.10 -9.42
N SER A 62 3.32 2.62 -9.63
CA SER A 62 3.87 2.84 -10.98
C SER A 62 4.04 1.53 -11.74
N GLN A 63 4.65 0.52 -11.11
CA GLN A 63 4.81 -0.81 -11.70
C GLN A 63 3.46 -1.48 -12.03
N THR A 64 2.46 -1.28 -11.15
CA THR A 64 1.11 -1.80 -11.37
C THR A 64 0.43 -1.16 -12.58
N LYS A 65 0.57 0.17 -12.74
CA LYS A 65 0.07 0.91 -13.91
C LYS A 65 0.75 0.44 -15.21
N GLU A 66 2.04 0.20 -15.16
CA GLU A 66 2.80 -0.28 -16.32
C GLU A 66 2.38 -1.70 -16.71
N LYS A 67 2.21 -2.58 -15.72
CA LYS A 67 1.77 -3.96 -15.94
C LYS A 67 0.45 -4.05 -16.71
N ILE A 68 -0.58 -3.30 -16.30
CA ILE A 68 -1.89 -3.34 -16.99
C ILE A 68 -1.81 -2.74 -18.40
N ARG A 69 -0.94 -1.75 -18.63
CA ARG A 69 -0.71 -1.15 -19.94
C ARG A 69 0.04 -2.08 -20.88
N SER A 70 1.06 -2.76 -20.38
CA SER A 70 1.90 -3.67 -21.19
C SER A 70 1.11 -4.87 -21.70
N TYR A 71 0.09 -5.29 -20.96
CA TYR A 71 -0.73 -6.45 -21.36
C TYR A 71 -1.75 -6.18 -22.48
N LYS A 72 -1.96 -4.91 -22.88
CA LYS A 72 -2.83 -4.51 -24.01
C LYS A 72 -4.22 -5.15 -23.98
N LEU A 73 -4.86 -5.14 -22.81
CA LEU A 73 -6.24 -5.63 -22.67
C LEU A 73 -7.18 -4.87 -23.62
N PRO A 74 -8.17 -5.54 -24.26
CA PRO A 74 -9.13 -4.88 -25.13
C PRO A 74 -9.99 -3.84 -24.39
N THR A 75 -10.27 -4.09 -23.15
CA THR A 75 -11.01 -3.17 -22.25
C THR A 75 -10.49 -3.33 -20.84
N ILE A 76 -10.16 -2.20 -20.19
CA ILE A 76 -9.78 -2.19 -18.78
C ILE A 76 -11.05 -2.11 -17.94
N PRO A 77 -11.24 -2.99 -16.91
CA PRO A 77 -12.42 -2.96 -16.06
C PRO A 77 -12.62 -1.61 -15.36
N LYS A 78 -13.87 -1.18 -15.22
CA LYS A 78 -14.19 0.15 -14.63
C LYS A 78 -13.73 0.30 -13.18
N ASN A 79 -13.77 -0.77 -12.39
CA ASN A 79 -13.31 -0.77 -11.01
C ASN A 79 -11.82 -0.37 -10.86
N TYR A 80 -10.98 -0.70 -11.83
CA TYR A 80 -9.57 -0.28 -11.85
C TYR A 80 -9.42 1.24 -11.76
N TYR A 81 -10.23 2.00 -12.51
CA TYR A 81 -10.12 3.46 -12.51
C TYR A 81 -10.55 4.07 -11.18
N VAL A 82 -11.54 3.49 -10.52
CA VAL A 82 -11.98 3.91 -9.18
C VAL A 82 -10.90 3.63 -8.16
N GLU A 83 -10.42 2.39 -8.11
CA GLU A 83 -9.40 1.97 -7.14
C GLU A 83 -8.08 2.74 -7.29
N ILE A 84 -7.67 3.04 -8.53
CA ILE A 84 -6.45 3.82 -8.76
C ILE A 84 -6.62 5.29 -8.35
N SER A 85 -7.82 5.86 -8.51
CA SER A 85 -8.13 7.21 -8.05
C SER A 85 -8.09 7.29 -6.52
N GLU A 86 -8.70 6.31 -5.82
CA GLU A 86 -8.64 6.20 -4.36
C GLU A 86 -7.20 6.08 -3.84
N ALA A 87 -6.39 5.23 -4.48
CA ALA A 87 -4.99 5.05 -4.11
C ALA A 87 -4.15 6.32 -4.32
N MET A 88 -4.39 7.04 -5.43
CA MET A 88 -3.70 8.32 -5.70
C MET A 88 -4.10 9.40 -4.72
N GLU A 89 -5.37 9.48 -4.33
CA GLU A 89 -5.84 10.43 -3.33
C GLU A 89 -5.21 10.14 -1.96
N ALA A 90 -5.17 8.88 -1.54
CA ALA A 90 -4.52 8.49 -0.29
C ALA A 90 -3.01 8.83 -0.27
N ILE A 91 -2.30 8.65 -1.39
CA ILE A 91 -0.91 9.08 -1.52
C ILE A 91 -0.79 10.59 -1.38
N ASN A 92 -1.67 11.37 -2.00
CA ASN A 92 -1.67 12.83 -1.90
C ASN A 92 -1.94 13.30 -0.46
N GLU A 93 -2.86 12.65 0.25
CA GLU A 93 -3.12 12.94 1.66
C GLU A 93 -1.91 12.61 2.56
N LEU A 94 -1.19 11.53 2.27
CA LEU A 94 0.05 11.18 2.96
C LEU A 94 1.14 12.25 2.72
N VAL A 95 1.31 12.71 1.47
CA VAL A 95 2.26 13.79 1.13
C VAL A 95 1.91 15.07 1.88
N LYS A 96 0.64 15.47 1.89
CA LYS A 96 0.18 16.66 2.64
C LYS A 96 0.47 16.52 4.14
N GLU A 97 0.32 15.33 4.72
CA GLU A 97 0.60 15.11 6.15
C GLU A 97 2.10 15.22 6.46
N LEU A 98 2.97 14.71 5.56
CA LEU A 98 4.43 14.83 5.68
C LEU A 98 4.93 16.29 5.59
N ASP A 99 4.18 17.17 4.93
CA ASP A 99 4.54 18.58 4.78
C ASP A 99 4.01 19.47 5.92
N LYS A 100 3.12 18.95 6.77
CA LYS A 100 2.62 19.69 7.93
C LYS A 100 3.68 19.88 9.00
N ARG A 101 3.56 20.96 9.75
CA ARG A 101 4.35 21.24 10.96
C ARG A 101 3.44 21.80 12.07
N PRO A 102 3.44 21.20 13.26
CA PRO A 102 4.14 19.96 13.68
C PRO A 102 3.52 18.71 13.07
N ILE A 103 4.33 17.66 12.84
CA ILE A 103 3.86 16.36 12.34
C ILE A 103 3.24 15.56 13.49
N SER A 104 2.07 14.99 13.27
CA SER A 104 1.46 14.00 14.15
C SER A 104 1.79 12.58 13.70
N ILE A 105 2.68 11.91 14.41
CA ILE A 105 3.11 10.54 14.05
C ILE A 105 1.94 9.56 13.98
N LYS A 106 0.96 9.68 14.87
CA LYS A 106 -0.23 8.83 14.85
C LYS A 106 -1.01 8.98 13.54
N ILE A 107 -1.22 10.22 13.08
CA ILE A 107 -1.94 10.51 11.83
C ILE A 107 -1.09 10.08 10.64
N LEU A 108 0.23 10.35 10.69
CA LEU A 108 1.16 9.96 9.65
C LEU A 108 1.14 8.45 9.41
N ASN A 109 1.28 7.64 10.46
CA ASN A 109 1.23 6.18 10.35
C ASN A 109 -0.11 5.69 9.78
N LEU A 110 -1.24 6.26 10.24
CA LEU A 110 -2.55 5.94 9.68
C LEU A 110 -2.63 6.23 8.17
N ARG A 111 -2.07 7.38 7.72
CA ARG A 111 -2.05 7.74 6.29
C ARG A 111 -1.15 6.81 5.48
N VAL A 112 0.00 6.41 6.03
CA VAL A 112 0.90 5.42 5.40
C VAL A 112 0.17 4.09 5.21
N ASP A 113 -0.46 3.57 6.26
CA ASP A 113 -1.19 2.30 6.21
C ASP A 113 -2.34 2.36 5.21
N THR A 114 -3.13 3.43 5.23
CA THR A 114 -4.23 3.63 4.27
C THR A 114 -3.74 3.66 2.82
N ALA A 115 -2.68 4.42 2.54
CA ALA A 115 -2.11 4.50 1.19
C ALA A 115 -1.54 3.15 0.72
N ARG A 116 -0.87 2.42 1.63
CA ARG A 116 -0.34 1.08 1.35
C ARG A 116 -1.45 0.10 1.01
N ASP A 117 -2.49 0.03 1.83
CA ASP A 117 -3.59 -0.92 1.66
C ASP A 117 -4.33 -0.69 0.35
N LEU A 118 -4.61 0.58 0.00
CA LEU A 118 -5.25 0.93 -1.26
C LEU A 118 -4.37 0.60 -2.47
N VAL A 119 -3.07 0.87 -2.41
CA VAL A 119 -2.14 0.49 -3.50
C VAL A 119 -2.03 -1.02 -3.64
N LEU A 120 -1.97 -1.78 -2.54
CA LEU A 120 -1.97 -3.23 -2.58
C LEU A 120 -3.28 -3.80 -3.13
N LYS A 121 -4.42 -3.17 -2.84
CA LYS A 121 -5.71 -3.52 -3.44
C LYS A 121 -5.65 -3.38 -4.97
N VAL A 122 -5.18 -2.23 -5.49
CA VAL A 122 -4.99 -2.02 -6.94
C VAL A 122 -4.05 -3.07 -7.53
N TYR A 123 -2.92 -3.34 -6.87
CA TYR A 123 -1.95 -4.34 -7.30
C TYR A 123 -2.58 -5.74 -7.43
N ASN A 124 -3.35 -6.15 -6.44
CA ASN A 124 -4.04 -7.45 -6.46
C ASN A 124 -5.10 -7.50 -7.56
N THR A 125 -5.94 -6.46 -7.69
CA THR A 125 -6.96 -6.35 -8.74
C THR A 125 -6.34 -6.45 -10.14
N VAL A 126 -5.21 -5.77 -10.38
CA VAL A 126 -4.51 -5.83 -11.68
C VAL A 126 -3.94 -7.22 -11.93
N ASN A 127 -3.30 -7.83 -10.92
CA ASN A 127 -2.74 -9.18 -11.07
C ASN A 127 -3.82 -10.22 -11.39
N GLU A 128 -4.93 -10.21 -10.66
CA GLU A 128 -6.05 -11.10 -10.91
C GLU A 128 -6.69 -10.86 -12.29
N THR A 129 -6.84 -9.60 -12.68
CA THR A 129 -7.38 -9.23 -13.99
C THR A 129 -6.50 -9.75 -15.13
N VAL A 130 -5.19 -9.50 -15.07
CA VAL A 130 -4.24 -9.96 -16.08
C VAL A 130 -4.17 -11.48 -16.12
N LYS A 131 -4.12 -12.14 -14.95
CA LYS A 131 -4.11 -13.61 -14.86
C LYS A 131 -5.37 -14.22 -15.48
N THR A 132 -6.53 -13.70 -15.11
CA THR A 132 -7.82 -14.19 -15.63
C THR A 132 -7.95 -13.96 -17.13
N ALA A 133 -7.51 -12.80 -17.63
CA ALA A 133 -7.50 -12.49 -19.05
C ALA A 133 -6.60 -13.47 -19.84
N LYS A 134 -5.38 -13.72 -19.35
CA LYS A 134 -4.47 -14.73 -19.92
C LYS A 134 -5.12 -16.12 -20.00
N MET A 135 -5.70 -16.56 -18.90
CA MET A 135 -6.36 -17.86 -18.87
C MET A 135 -7.54 -17.94 -19.84
N ALA A 136 -8.35 -16.87 -19.93
CA ALA A 136 -9.46 -16.81 -20.86
C ALA A 136 -8.97 -16.86 -22.32
N GLU A 137 -7.96 -16.11 -22.67
CA GLU A 137 -7.33 -16.13 -24.00
C GLU A 137 -6.78 -17.52 -24.33
N THR A 138 -6.01 -18.12 -23.44
CA THR A 138 -5.50 -19.48 -23.61
C THR A 138 -6.63 -20.50 -23.80
N ALA A 139 -7.69 -20.41 -23.01
CA ALA A 139 -8.85 -21.31 -23.15
C ALA A 139 -9.56 -21.12 -24.49
N ILE A 140 -9.79 -19.89 -24.94
CA ILE A 140 -10.41 -19.61 -26.25
C ILE A 140 -9.55 -20.18 -27.37
N VAL A 141 -8.23 -19.88 -27.35
CA VAL A 141 -7.27 -20.38 -28.37
C VAL A 141 -7.25 -21.90 -28.40
N TYR A 142 -7.21 -22.53 -27.22
CA TYR A 142 -7.26 -23.99 -27.12
C TYR A 142 -8.55 -24.57 -27.67
N GLY A 143 -9.70 -23.97 -27.36
CA GLY A 143 -11.03 -24.41 -27.79
C GLY A 143 -11.28 -24.27 -29.30
N ASN A 144 -10.57 -23.36 -29.97
CA ASN A 144 -10.74 -23.10 -31.41
C ASN A 144 -10.62 -24.35 -32.29
N ARG A 145 -9.83 -25.34 -31.85
CA ARG A 145 -9.67 -26.64 -32.57
C ARG A 145 -10.96 -27.43 -32.71
N TYR A 146 -11.96 -27.18 -31.84
CA TYR A 146 -13.22 -27.91 -31.81
C TYR A 146 -14.38 -27.18 -32.50
N ARG A 147 -14.21 -25.92 -32.90
CA ARG A 147 -15.27 -25.07 -33.50
C ARG A 147 -15.88 -25.69 -34.76
N VAL A 148 -15.01 -26.22 -35.65
CA VAL A 148 -15.45 -26.78 -36.93
C VAL A 148 -16.29 -28.05 -36.75
N THR A 149 -15.98 -28.83 -35.71
CA THR A 149 -16.58 -30.15 -35.48
C THR A 149 -17.76 -30.10 -34.50
N ASN A 150 -17.90 -29.05 -33.71
CA ASN A 150 -18.94 -28.95 -32.68
C ASN A 150 -19.57 -27.57 -32.61
N LYS A 151 -20.85 -27.43 -33.01
CA LYS A 151 -21.58 -26.16 -33.04
C LYS A 151 -21.83 -25.58 -31.64
N GLU A 152 -21.99 -26.43 -30.60
CA GLU A 152 -22.20 -25.97 -29.23
C GLU A 152 -20.93 -25.35 -28.68
N VAL A 153 -19.75 -25.92 -29.00
CA VAL A 153 -18.45 -25.34 -28.66
C VAL A 153 -18.25 -24.01 -29.36
N ASP A 154 -18.57 -23.91 -30.67
CA ASP A 154 -18.46 -22.65 -31.42
C ASP A 154 -19.34 -21.55 -30.80
N PHE A 155 -20.56 -21.86 -30.43
CA PHE A 155 -21.47 -20.91 -29.78
C PHE A 155 -20.95 -20.47 -28.39
N GLY A 156 -20.45 -21.41 -27.58
CA GLY A 156 -19.88 -21.12 -26.25
C GLY A 156 -18.62 -20.26 -26.32
N LEU A 157 -17.73 -20.56 -27.29
CA LEU A 157 -16.52 -19.76 -27.52
C LEU A 157 -16.84 -18.37 -28.07
N SER A 158 -17.85 -18.21 -28.91
CA SER A 158 -18.32 -16.89 -29.39
C SER A 158 -18.84 -16.02 -28.24
N LYS A 159 -19.53 -16.62 -27.27
CA LYS A 159 -19.91 -15.93 -26.01
C LYS A 159 -18.69 -15.53 -25.19
N ALA A 160 -17.69 -16.44 -25.08
CA ALA A 160 -16.45 -16.16 -24.36
C ALA A 160 -15.69 -14.98 -24.98
N GLU A 161 -15.54 -14.94 -26.29
CA GLU A 161 -14.92 -13.84 -27.05
C GLU A 161 -15.64 -12.52 -26.85
N SER A 162 -16.99 -12.54 -26.93
CA SER A 162 -17.80 -11.35 -26.67
C SER A 162 -17.62 -10.80 -25.25
N ALA A 163 -17.53 -11.69 -24.25
CA ALA A 163 -17.27 -11.31 -22.87
C ALA A 163 -15.86 -10.77 -22.70
N PHE A 164 -14.86 -11.36 -23.37
CA PHE A 164 -13.45 -10.93 -23.37
C PHE A 164 -13.31 -9.49 -23.90
N LEU A 165 -13.91 -9.22 -25.04
CA LEU A 165 -13.87 -7.89 -25.67
C LEU A 165 -14.53 -6.81 -24.80
N LYS A 166 -15.52 -7.18 -23.99
CA LYS A 166 -16.19 -6.28 -23.03
C LYS A 166 -15.42 -6.10 -21.73
N GLY A 167 -14.28 -6.79 -21.54
CA GLY A 167 -13.48 -6.75 -20.31
C GLY A 167 -14.01 -7.63 -19.17
N ASN A 168 -14.99 -8.51 -19.45
CA ASN A 168 -15.55 -9.46 -18.49
C ASN A 168 -14.76 -10.77 -18.51
N PHE A 169 -13.49 -10.72 -18.15
CA PHE A 169 -12.54 -11.84 -18.30
C PHE A 169 -12.94 -13.09 -17.53
N LYS A 170 -13.53 -12.94 -16.33
CA LYS A 170 -14.02 -14.05 -15.53
C LYS A 170 -15.13 -14.80 -16.27
N SER A 171 -16.14 -14.09 -16.75
CA SER A 171 -17.23 -14.69 -17.53
C SER A 171 -16.73 -15.27 -18.86
N SER A 172 -15.75 -14.63 -19.49
CA SER A 172 -15.07 -15.16 -20.68
C SER A 172 -14.43 -16.52 -20.40
N LEU A 173 -13.64 -16.62 -19.34
CA LEU A 173 -12.99 -17.86 -18.93
C LEU A 173 -14.01 -18.96 -18.62
N GLU A 174 -15.05 -18.65 -17.85
CA GLU A 174 -16.12 -19.59 -17.50
C GLU A 174 -16.85 -20.13 -18.74
N ASN A 175 -17.18 -19.25 -19.69
CA ASN A 175 -17.83 -19.67 -20.95
C ASN A 175 -16.90 -20.53 -21.80
N ALA A 176 -15.61 -20.17 -21.91
CA ALA A 176 -14.65 -20.95 -22.68
C ALA A 176 -14.43 -22.35 -22.10
N ILE A 177 -14.23 -22.45 -20.76
CA ILE A 177 -14.08 -23.73 -20.08
C ILE A 177 -15.33 -24.59 -20.22
N SER A 178 -16.51 -24.00 -20.04
CA SER A 178 -17.80 -24.71 -20.18
C SER A 178 -17.98 -25.28 -21.59
N ALA A 179 -17.63 -24.50 -22.62
CA ALA A 179 -17.69 -24.93 -24.00
C ALA A 179 -16.73 -26.12 -24.28
N ILE A 180 -15.50 -26.04 -23.82
CA ILE A 180 -14.49 -27.09 -24.04
C ILE A 180 -14.84 -28.37 -23.27
N ASN A 181 -15.41 -28.24 -22.07
CA ASN A 181 -15.83 -29.40 -21.26
C ASN A 181 -16.86 -30.30 -21.96
N ILE A 182 -17.59 -29.79 -22.96
CA ILE A 182 -18.54 -30.60 -23.77
C ILE A 182 -17.78 -31.71 -24.51
N VAL A 183 -16.59 -31.42 -25.02
CA VAL A 183 -15.79 -32.35 -25.83
C VAL A 183 -14.62 -32.95 -25.07
N GLU A 184 -14.11 -32.25 -24.08
CA GLU A 184 -12.97 -32.68 -23.26
C GLU A 184 -13.26 -32.45 -21.76
N PRO A 185 -13.96 -33.37 -21.08
CA PRO A 185 -14.25 -33.28 -19.66
C PRO A 185 -12.98 -33.20 -18.81
N GLY A 186 -12.92 -32.22 -17.88
CA GLY A 186 -11.80 -32.05 -16.97
C GLY A 186 -10.67 -31.15 -17.48
N ILE A 187 -10.85 -30.46 -18.60
CA ILE A 187 -9.88 -29.52 -19.18
C ILE A 187 -9.41 -28.43 -18.20
N HIS A 188 -10.26 -28.05 -17.24
CA HIS A 188 -9.93 -27.04 -16.25
C HIS A 188 -8.62 -27.32 -15.50
N LYS A 189 -8.34 -28.57 -15.18
CA LYS A 189 -7.07 -28.94 -14.50
C LYS A 189 -5.86 -28.75 -15.41
N LYS A 190 -5.94 -29.12 -16.66
CA LYS A 190 -4.87 -28.96 -17.65
C LYS A 190 -4.53 -27.49 -17.92
N LEU A 191 -5.55 -26.64 -18.07
CA LEU A 191 -5.35 -25.22 -18.32
C LEU A 191 -4.75 -24.48 -17.10
N LEU A 192 -5.04 -24.95 -15.88
CA LEU A 192 -4.40 -24.42 -14.67
C LEU A 192 -2.91 -24.77 -14.61
N GLU A 193 -2.52 -25.99 -15.00
CA GLU A 193 -1.12 -26.44 -15.04
C GLU A 193 -0.31 -25.70 -16.10
N GLU A 194 -0.86 -25.45 -17.30
CA GLU A 194 -0.23 -24.68 -18.37
C GLU A 194 -0.08 -23.19 -18.02
N SER A 195 -0.94 -22.63 -17.16
CA SER A 195 -0.88 -21.22 -16.76
C SER A 195 0.16 -20.93 -15.67
N GLN A 196 0.78 -21.97 -15.08
CA GLN A 196 1.82 -21.86 -14.04
C GLN A 196 3.25 -21.95 -14.59
N ASN A 197 3.39 -22.35 -15.85
CA ASN A 197 4.67 -22.39 -16.58
C ASN A 197 4.78 -21.15 -17.50
#